data_dba7cf678b30d3e45b17cf6453cbf057
#
_entry.id   dba7cf678b30d3e45b17cf6453cbf057
#
_cell.length_a   1.000
_cell.length_b   1.000
_cell.length_c   1.000
_cell.angle_alpha   90.00
_cell.angle_beta   90.00
_cell.angle_gamma   90.00
#
_symmetry.space_group_name_H-M   'P 1'
#
loop_
_entity.id
_entity.type
_entity.pdbx_description
1 polymer ?
#
loop_
_entity_poly.entity_id
_entity_poly.type
_entity_poly.pdbx_seq_one_letter_code
_entity_poly.pdbx_strand_id
1 'polypeptide(L)'
;QAHVRKLMGDTPINLNSPEQLSWVIYSRKVTDKQYWGNAIDPYMPDADFRSLIAGGTEKIYKTKAEQCRECNGTGQVRKVKKDGTPFARTNKCTRCDGAGYLLLPTMDLAGLKFKPPTSKWASANGFSTSKQNLELLESAAKQRGMTDAVDFLYKVRRLSAVDTYLSSFVEGISTYTKQDGKLHVRLLQHRTATGRFSGADPNMQNMPRGGTFPVKKVFVSRFDGGKVMEADFAQLEFRTAAYLSQDEVAIEEVSTGFDVHSYTA
;
A
#
# COMPACT_ATOMS: atom_id res chain seq x y z
N GLN A 1 4.99 14.10 6.23
CA GLN A 1 3.91 14.50 7.16
C GLN A 1 3.32 15.87 6.81
N ALA A 2 4.11 16.94 6.58
CA ALA A 2 3.59 18.27 6.26
C ALA A 2 2.66 18.28 5.03
N HIS A 3 3.01 17.53 3.98
CA HIS A 3 2.19 17.39 2.77
C HIS A 3 0.85 16.68 3.06
N VAL A 4 0.88 15.63 3.88
CA VAL A 4 -0.35 14.92 4.30
C VAL A 4 -1.25 15.85 5.09
N ARG A 5 -0.68 16.64 6.00
CA ARG A 5 -1.46 17.62 6.79
C ARG A 5 -2.12 18.70 5.91
N LYS A 6 -1.43 19.17 4.85
CA LYS A 6 -2.03 20.08 3.86
C LYS A 6 -3.25 19.46 3.17
N LEU A 7 -3.22 18.15 2.90
CA LEU A 7 -4.26 17.43 2.18
C LEU A 7 -5.42 16.98 3.07
N MET A 8 -5.13 16.52 4.29
CA MET A 8 -6.10 15.85 5.17
C MET A 8 -6.51 16.69 6.38
N GLY A 9 -5.84 17.82 6.63
CA GLY A 9 -5.96 18.56 7.88
C GLY A 9 -5.25 17.84 9.02
N ASP A 10 -5.82 17.87 10.21
CA ASP A 10 -5.22 17.29 11.41
C ASP A 10 -5.50 15.78 11.58
N THR A 11 -6.22 15.13 10.63
CA THR A 11 -6.42 13.67 10.66
C THR A 11 -5.08 12.95 10.56
N PRO A 12 -4.72 12.12 11.56
CA PRO A 12 -3.53 11.29 11.48
C PRO A 12 -3.70 10.22 10.37
N ILE A 13 -2.75 10.14 9.46
CA ILE A 13 -2.77 9.19 8.34
C ILE A 13 -1.55 8.29 8.40
N ASN A 14 -1.80 6.99 8.37
CA ASN A 14 -0.80 5.97 8.14
C ASN A 14 -0.71 5.66 6.63
N LEU A 15 0.34 6.13 5.97
CA LEU A 15 0.55 5.92 4.53
C LEU A 15 0.87 4.47 4.17
N ASN A 16 1.21 3.63 5.15
CA ASN A 16 1.42 2.19 4.96
C ASN A 16 0.09 1.40 5.01
N SER A 17 -1.01 2.05 5.40
CA SER A 17 -2.36 1.49 5.30
C SER A 17 -2.94 1.75 3.91
N PRO A 18 -3.22 0.71 3.09
CA PRO A 18 -3.81 0.88 1.76
C PRO A 18 -5.15 1.64 1.81
N GLU A 19 -5.95 1.39 2.85
CA GLU A 19 -7.23 2.08 3.06
C GLU A 19 -7.02 3.58 3.29
N GLN A 20 -6.15 3.95 4.24
CA GLN A 20 -5.92 5.36 4.55
C GLN A 20 -5.20 6.11 3.42
N LEU A 21 -4.29 5.44 2.72
CA LEU A 21 -3.69 5.97 1.50
C LEU A 21 -4.75 6.20 0.41
N SER A 22 -5.70 5.29 0.27
CA SER A 22 -6.85 5.46 -0.63
C SER A 22 -7.66 6.71 -0.30
N TRP A 23 -7.88 7.02 0.98
CA TRP A 23 -8.57 8.26 1.38
C TRP A 23 -7.83 9.52 0.92
N VAL A 24 -6.50 9.52 1.07
CA VAL A 24 -5.67 10.66 0.64
C VAL A 24 -5.70 10.85 -0.87
N ILE A 25 -5.69 9.78 -1.63
CA ILE A 25 -5.65 9.83 -3.10
C ILE A 25 -7.02 10.18 -3.69
N TYR A 26 -8.05 9.46 -3.27
CA TYR A 26 -9.38 9.56 -3.92
C TYR A 26 -10.37 10.46 -3.19
N SER A 27 -10.04 10.93 -1.99
CA SER A 27 -10.93 11.77 -1.15
C SER A 27 -12.27 11.09 -0.84
N ARG A 28 -12.27 9.77 -0.85
CA ARG A 28 -13.46 8.94 -0.69
C ARG A 28 -13.16 7.69 0.11
N LYS A 29 -14.12 7.32 0.96
CA LYS A 29 -14.16 6.05 1.67
C LYS A 29 -15.12 5.12 0.94
N VAL A 30 -14.71 3.88 0.69
CA VAL A 30 -15.62 2.84 0.20
C VAL A 30 -16.43 2.36 1.40
N THR A 31 -17.75 2.48 1.32
CA THR A 31 -18.65 1.95 2.35
C THR A 31 -18.84 0.46 2.14
N ASP A 32 -18.91 -0.29 3.25
CA ASP A 32 -19.17 -1.72 3.21
C ASP A 32 -20.58 -1.98 2.64
N LYS A 33 -20.63 -2.63 1.49
CA LYS A 33 -21.89 -3.00 0.82
C LYS A 33 -22.74 -3.93 1.68
N GLN A 34 -22.11 -4.75 2.51
CA GLN A 34 -22.79 -5.69 3.39
C GLN A 34 -23.50 -4.96 4.53
N TYR A 35 -22.85 -3.92 5.09
CA TYR A 35 -23.48 -3.06 6.09
C TYR A 35 -24.72 -2.35 5.53
N TRP A 36 -24.63 -1.82 4.31
CA TRP A 36 -25.75 -1.18 3.65
C TRP A 36 -26.88 -2.17 3.32
N GLY A 37 -26.53 -3.40 2.87
CA GLY A 37 -27.51 -4.46 2.63
C GLY A 37 -28.29 -4.88 3.87
N ASN A 38 -27.65 -4.81 5.04
CA ASN A 38 -28.28 -5.16 6.32
C ASN A 38 -29.05 -4.00 6.98
N ALA A 39 -28.70 -2.75 6.62
CA ALA A 39 -29.29 -1.54 7.19
C ALA A 39 -30.51 -1.02 6.40
N ILE A 40 -30.74 -1.53 5.20
CA ILE A 40 -31.82 -1.10 4.32
C ILE A 40 -33.09 -1.86 4.68
N ASP A 41 -34.16 -1.08 4.82
CA ASP A 41 -35.51 -1.60 5.01
C ASP A 41 -35.86 -2.57 3.86
N PRO A 42 -36.26 -3.85 4.15
CA PRO A 42 -36.65 -4.82 3.14
C PRO A 42 -37.80 -4.40 2.24
N TYR A 43 -38.47 -3.29 2.57
CA TYR A 43 -39.54 -2.68 1.76
C TYR A 43 -39.07 -1.62 0.78
N MET A 44 -37.75 -1.31 0.73
CA MET A 44 -37.23 -0.30 -0.19
C MET A 44 -37.23 -0.84 -1.63
N PRO A 45 -37.73 -0.07 -2.62
CA PRO A 45 -37.78 -0.51 -4.03
C PRO A 45 -36.36 -0.79 -4.56
N ASP A 46 -36.26 -1.84 -5.38
CA ASP A 46 -34.97 -2.30 -5.97
C ASP A 46 -34.18 -1.20 -6.70
N ALA A 47 -34.84 -0.19 -7.25
CA ALA A 47 -34.23 0.94 -7.97
C ALA A 47 -33.45 1.85 -7.01
N ASP A 48 -34.04 2.15 -5.84
CA ASP A 48 -33.40 3.00 -4.82
C ASP A 48 -32.23 2.26 -4.14
N PHE A 49 -32.38 0.97 -3.94
CA PHE A 49 -31.33 0.07 -3.45
C PHE A 49 -30.11 0.06 -4.37
N ARG A 50 -30.32 -0.12 -5.68
CA ARG A 50 -29.22 -0.09 -6.67
C ARG A 50 -28.53 1.26 -6.74
N SER A 51 -29.30 2.35 -6.65
CA SER A 51 -28.75 3.71 -6.61
C SER A 51 -27.90 3.95 -5.36
N LEU A 52 -28.38 3.50 -4.21
CA LEU A 52 -27.65 3.61 -2.94
C LEU A 52 -26.34 2.79 -2.95
N ILE A 53 -26.38 1.57 -3.47
CA ILE A 53 -25.18 0.71 -3.61
C ILE A 53 -24.22 1.26 -4.65
N ALA A 54 -24.72 1.78 -5.78
CA ALA A 54 -23.89 2.41 -6.79
C ALA A 54 -23.21 3.69 -6.28
N GLY A 55 -23.88 4.41 -5.36
CA GLY A 55 -23.34 5.59 -4.68
C GLY A 55 -22.42 5.30 -3.50
N GLY A 56 -22.11 4.04 -3.18
CA GLY A 56 -21.46 3.54 -1.98
C GLY A 56 -20.08 4.10 -1.62
N THR A 57 -19.86 5.38 -1.84
CA THR A 57 -18.64 6.08 -1.45
C THR A 57 -18.99 7.31 -0.60
N GLU A 58 -18.36 7.41 0.55
CA GLU A 58 -18.45 8.58 1.43
C GLU A 58 -17.33 9.57 1.12
N LYS A 59 -17.65 10.85 1.02
CA LYS A 59 -16.65 11.91 0.85
C LYS A 59 -15.91 12.15 2.14
N ILE A 60 -14.61 12.37 2.04
CA ILE A 60 -13.75 12.68 3.20
C ILE A 60 -13.44 14.18 3.19
N TYR A 61 -13.67 14.81 4.31
CA TYR A 61 -13.37 16.22 4.53
C TYR A 61 -12.11 16.38 5.38
N LYS A 62 -11.39 17.47 5.19
CA LYS A 62 -10.29 17.85 6.07
C LYS A 62 -10.81 18.02 7.49
N THR A 63 -9.99 17.72 8.46
CA THR A 63 -10.34 17.90 9.86
C THR A 63 -9.47 18.97 10.49
N LYS A 64 -10.01 19.57 11.54
CA LYS A 64 -9.31 20.47 12.46
C LYS A 64 -9.40 19.90 13.85
N ALA A 65 -8.26 19.83 14.54
CA ALA A 65 -8.21 19.41 15.92
C ALA A 65 -8.71 20.54 16.82
N GLU A 66 -9.73 20.24 17.62
CA GLU A 66 -10.24 21.15 18.65
C GLU A 66 -10.08 20.50 20.02
N GLN A 67 -9.68 21.31 21.01
CA GLN A 67 -9.52 20.85 22.37
C GLN A 67 -10.85 20.28 22.91
N CYS A 68 -10.78 19.09 23.50
CA CYS A 68 -11.95 18.49 24.14
C CYS A 68 -12.35 19.27 25.35
N ARG A 69 -13.54 19.88 25.32
CA ARG A 69 -14.07 20.73 26.40
C ARG A 69 -14.40 19.92 27.66
N GLU A 70 -14.72 18.64 27.55
CA GLU A 70 -15.08 17.79 28.70
C GLU A 70 -13.87 17.49 29.59
N CYS A 71 -12.71 17.24 29.01
CA CYS A 71 -11.48 16.97 29.75
C CYS A 71 -10.46 18.11 29.70
N ASN A 72 -10.83 19.25 29.10
CA ASN A 72 -9.95 20.42 28.93
C ASN A 72 -8.58 20.04 28.33
N GLY A 73 -8.58 19.14 27.35
CA GLY A 73 -7.38 18.71 26.63
C GLY A 73 -6.53 17.66 27.35
N THR A 74 -6.89 17.24 28.56
CA THR A 74 -6.08 16.26 29.34
C THR A 74 -6.26 14.81 28.90
N GLY A 75 -7.32 14.51 28.15
CA GLY A 75 -7.71 13.13 27.79
C GLY A 75 -8.30 12.33 28.94
N GLN A 76 -8.33 12.88 30.13
CA GLN A 76 -8.79 12.23 31.38
C GLN A 76 -9.81 13.04 32.10
N VAL A 77 -10.75 12.38 32.74
CA VAL A 77 -11.77 13.04 33.61
C VAL A 77 -11.79 12.35 34.96
N ARG A 78 -12.03 13.14 36.01
CA ARG A 78 -12.28 12.64 37.36
C ARG A 78 -13.79 12.58 37.60
N LYS A 79 -14.28 11.38 37.95
CA LYS A 79 -15.66 11.27 38.45
C LYS A 79 -15.76 11.85 39.87
N VAL A 80 -16.91 12.40 40.18
CA VAL A 80 -17.19 12.99 41.49
C VAL A 80 -18.14 12.05 42.24
N LYS A 81 -17.89 11.85 43.51
CA LYS A 81 -18.77 11.08 44.41
C LYS A 81 -20.06 11.86 44.66
N LYS A 82 -21.05 11.17 45.26
CA LYS A 82 -22.33 11.80 45.62
C LYS A 82 -22.19 12.96 46.61
N ASP A 83 -21.12 12.96 47.38
CA ASP A 83 -20.78 14.01 48.36
C ASP A 83 -20.02 15.22 47.76
N GLY A 84 -19.80 15.21 46.42
CA GLY A 84 -19.07 16.26 45.74
C GLY A 84 -17.55 16.09 45.71
N THR A 85 -17.00 15.06 46.40
CA THR A 85 -15.55 14.85 46.42
C THR A 85 -15.08 14.07 45.15
N PRO A 86 -13.95 14.47 44.51
CA PRO A 86 -13.45 13.76 43.36
C PRO A 86 -12.83 12.39 43.77
N PHE A 87 -13.00 11.39 42.93
CA PHE A 87 -12.26 10.11 43.07
C PHE A 87 -10.74 10.35 42.90
N ALA A 88 -9.93 9.58 43.61
CA ALA A 88 -8.48 9.64 43.49
C ALA A 88 -8.03 9.20 42.07
N ARG A 89 -8.76 8.27 41.47
CA ARG A 89 -8.46 7.70 40.15
C ARG A 89 -9.09 8.55 39.05
N THR A 90 -8.32 8.83 38.00
CA THR A 90 -8.81 9.40 36.76
C THR A 90 -9.29 8.31 35.80
N ASN A 91 -10.28 8.59 34.98
CA ASN A 91 -10.78 7.73 33.93
C ASN A 91 -10.50 8.38 32.57
N LYS A 92 -10.36 7.57 31.55
CA LYS A 92 -10.25 8.02 30.17
C LYS A 92 -11.50 8.85 29.81
N CYS A 93 -11.30 9.99 29.19
CA CYS A 93 -12.44 10.82 28.72
C CYS A 93 -13.15 10.07 27.57
N THR A 94 -14.44 9.83 27.78
CA THR A 94 -15.27 9.08 26.80
C THR A 94 -15.56 9.87 25.54
N ARG A 95 -15.62 11.20 25.63
CA ARG A 95 -15.91 12.08 24.49
C ARG A 95 -14.81 12.11 23.46
N CYS A 96 -13.55 12.19 23.89
CA CYS A 96 -12.38 12.24 22.99
C CYS A 96 -11.59 10.93 22.96
N ASP A 97 -12.12 9.89 23.59
CA ASP A 97 -11.46 8.58 23.74
C ASP A 97 -10.01 8.68 24.26
N GLY A 98 -9.79 9.61 25.20
CA GLY A 98 -8.48 9.84 25.83
C GLY A 98 -7.50 10.66 25.00
N ALA A 99 -7.85 11.12 23.80
CA ALA A 99 -6.97 11.89 22.92
C ALA A 99 -6.75 13.35 23.42
N GLY A 100 -7.65 13.90 24.22
CA GLY A 100 -7.62 15.29 24.66
C GLY A 100 -8.18 16.29 23.64
N TYR A 101 -8.38 15.87 22.40
CA TYR A 101 -8.94 16.69 21.31
C TYR A 101 -9.96 15.91 20.50
N LEU A 102 -10.75 16.62 19.71
CA LEU A 102 -11.70 16.08 18.74
C LEU A 102 -11.28 16.53 17.34
N LEU A 103 -11.42 15.65 16.37
CA LEU A 103 -11.19 15.96 14.96
C LEU A 103 -12.53 16.33 14.32
N LEU A 104 -12.77 17.62 14.16
CA LEU A 104 -14.01 18.12 13.56
C LEU A 104 -13.83 18.31 12.06
N PRO A 105 -14.78 17.81 11.22
CA PRO A 105 -14.72 18.02 9.80
C PRO A 105 -14.88 19.48 9.43
N THR A 106 -14.11 19.93 8.44
CA THR A 106 -14.28 21.24 7.81
C THR A 106 -15.17 21.12 6.58
N MET A 107 -15.46 22.25 5.91
CA MET A 107 -16.19 22.23 4.62
C MET A 107 -15.29 21.84 3.43
N ASP A 108 -13.97 21.77 3.63
CA ASP A 108 -13.02 21.47 2.58
C ASP A 108 -12.89 19.97 2.34
N LEU A 109 -13.07 19.54 1.11
CA LEU A 109 -12.84 18.15 0.71
C LEU A 109 -11.33 17.81 0.86
N ALA A 110 -11.05 16.72 1.56
CA ALA A 110 -9.68 16.24 1.79
C ALA A 110 -9.07 15.58 0.55
N GLY A 111 -7.76 15.41 0.58
CA GLY A 111 -6.98 14.61 -0.36
C GLY A 111 -6.80 15.20 -1.75
N LEU A 112 -6.26 14.37 -2.64
CA LEU A 112 -5.90 14.75 -4.03
C LEU A 112 -7.09 14.76 -4.99
N LYS A 113 -8.23 14.21 -4.60
CA LYS A 113 -9.50 14.23 -5.35
C LYS A 113 -9.45 13.47 -6.69
N PHE A 114 -8.57 12.48 -6.83
CA PHE A 114 -8.58 11.63 -8.01
C PHE A 114 -9.88 10.85 -8.11
N LYS A 115 -10.32 10.61 -9.34
CA LYS A 115 -11.41 9.66 -9.62
C LYS A 115 -10.78 8.31 -9.97
N PRO A 116 -11.24 7.20 -9.38
CA PRO A 116 -10.78 5.88 -9.80
C PRO A 116 -11.17 5.65 -11.27
N PRO A 117 -10.25 5.18 -12.13
CA PRO A 117 -10.52 5.03 -13.57
C PRO A 117 -11.66 4.07 -13.87
N THR A 118 -11.82 3.04 -13.06
CA THR A 118 -12.90 2.06 -13.21
C THR A 118 -13.42 1.61 -11.85
N SER A 119 -14.66 1.09 -11.83
CA SER A 119 -15.27 0.49 -10.63
C SER A 119 -14.51 -0.73 -10.11
N LYS A 120 -13.72 -1.40 -10.96
CA LYS A 120 -12.86 -2.55 -10.60
C LYS A 120 -11.76 -2.20 -9.59
N TRP A 121 -11.43 -0.91 -9.44
CA TRP A 121 -10.45 -0.45 -8.44
C TRP A 121 -11.01 -0.43 -7.02
N ALA A 122 -12.32 -0.53 -6.86
CA ALA A 122 -12.96 -0.58 -5.54
C ALA A 122 -12.80 -1.96 -4.90
N SER A 123 -12.41 -1.97 -3.63
CA SER A 123 -12.33 -3.16 -2.77
C SER A 123 -12.93 -2.85 -1.40
N ALA A 124 -13.05 -3.86 -0.54
CA ALA A 124 -13.49 -3.68 0.84
C ALA A 124 -12.59 -2.69 1.62
N ASN A 125 -11.31 -2.62 1.28
CA ASN A 125 -10.32 -1.75 1.93
C ASN A 125 -10.12 -0.40 1.22
N GLY A 126 -11.06 0.04 0.40
CA GLY A 126 -10.97 1.28 -0.36
C GLY A 126 -10.63 1.07 -1.83
N PHE A 127 -10.24 2.14 -2.53
CA PHE A 127 -9.79 2.04 -3.92
C PHE A 127 -8.34 1.61 -3.98
N SER A 128 -7.99 0.85 -5.02
CA SER A 128 -6.65 0.28 -5.18
C SER A 128 -5.55 1.35 -5.21
N THR A 129 -4.52 1.12 -4.39
CA THR A 129 -3.30 1.91 -4.28
C THR A 129 -2.06 1.07 -4.63
N SER A 130 -2.24 0.06 -5.51
CA SER A 130 -1.13 -0.77 -5.99
C SER A 130 -0.07 0.07 -6.70
N LYS A 131 1.17 -0.41 -6.75
CA LYS A 131 2.28 0.27 -7.40
C LYS A 131 1.93 0.70 -8.83
N GLN A 132 1.35 -0.21 -9.62
CA GLN A 132 0.93 0.07 -11.00
C GLN A 132 -0.12 1.18 -11.07
N ASN A 133 -1.10 1.15 -10.18
CA ASN A 133 -2.16 2.15 -10.14
C ASN A 133 -1.62 3.53 -9.72
N LEU A 134 -0.66 3.58 -8.79
CA LEU A 134 0.02 4.82 -8.42
C LEU A 134 0.84 5.39 -9.58
N GLU A 135 1.48 4.56 -10.39
CA GLU A 135 2.21 4.97 -11.60
C GLU A 135 1.28 5.55 -12.67
N LEU A 136 0.13 4.92 -12.90
CA LEU A 136 -0.90 5.45 -13.81
C LEU A 136 -1.45 6.80 -13.35
N LEU A 137 -1.73 6.94 -12.05
CA LEU A 137 -2.19 8.20 -11.47
C LEU A 137 -1.12 9.31 -11.54
N GLU A 138 0.15 8.96 -11.32
CA GLU A 138 1.27 9.90 -11.46
C GLU A 138 1.41 10.38 -12.90
N SER A 139 1.31 9.49 -13.88
CA SER A 139 1.34 9.84 -15.31
C SER A 139 0.17 10.75 -15.69
N ALA A 140 -1.04 10.43 -15.23
CA ALA A 140 -2.23 11.27 -15.46
C ALA A 140 -2.11 12.64 -14.77
N ALA A 141 -1.49 12.71 -13.59
CA ALA A 141 -1.23 13.96 -12.90
C ALA A 141 -0.22 14.84 -13.65
N LYS A 142 0.84 14.23 -14.21
CA LYS A 142 1.83 14.92 -15.05
C LYS A 142 1.17 15.54 -16.29
N GLN A 143 0.34 14.79 -16.99
CA GLN A 143 -0.40 15.28 -18.16
C GLN A 143 -1.32 16.45 -17.85
N ARG A 144 -1.86 16.53 -16.62
CA ARG A 144 -2.75 17.60 -16.16
C ARG A 144 -2.04 18.76 -15.48
N GLY A 145 -0.71 18.73 -15.38
CA GLY A 145 0.08 19.76 -14.71
C GLY A 145 -0.11 19.81 -13.18
N MET A 146 -0.55 18.74 -12.55
CA MET A 146 -0.82 18.67 -11.10
C MET A 146 0.48 18.39 -10.32
N THR A 147 1.38 19.36 -10.24
CA THR A 147 2.73 19.20 -9.67
C THR A 147 2.74 18.69 -8.24
N ASP A 148 1.86 19.22 -7.36
CA ASP A 148 1.73 18.77 -5.97
C ASP A 148 1.32 17.29 -5.87
N ALA A 149 0.45 16.84 -6.76
CA ALA A 149 0.01 15.45 -6.79
C ALA A 149 1.11 14.51 -7.29
N VAL A 150 1.85 14.92 -8.32
CA VAL A 150 3.02 14.17 -8.83
C VAL A 150 4.06 13.99 -7.74
N ASP A 151 4.43 15.08 -7.05
CA ASP A 151 5.41 15.04 -5.96
C ASP A 151 4.95 14.12 -4.81
N PHE A 152 3.68 14.20 -4.44
CA PHE A 152 3.10 13.34 -3.41
C PHE A 152 3.15 11.86 -3.80
N LEU A 153 2.65 11.51 -4.99
CA LEU A 153 2.59 10.12 -5.47
C LEU A 153 4.00 9.52 -5.60
N TYR A 154 4.95 10.29 -6.13
CA TYR A 154 6.36 9.89 -6.18
C TYR A 154 6.92 9.59 -4.78
N LYS A 155 6.72 10.50 -3.82
CA LYS A 155 7.21 10.33 -2.44
C LYS A 155 6.58 9.13 -1.73
N VAL A 156 5.30 8.87 -1.93
CA VAL A 156 4.60 7.70 -1.37
C VAL A 156 5.18 6.40 -1.92
N ARG A 157 5.38 6.32 -3.25
CA ARG A 157 6.01 5.16 -3.87
C ARG A 157 7.44 4.95 -3.36
N ARG A 158 8.19 6.03 -3.20
CA ARG A 158 9.55 5.99 -2.65
C ARG A 158 9.57 5.52 -1.20
N LEU A 159 8.64 6.01 -0.38
CA LEU A 159 8.48 5.57 1.01
C LEU A 159 8.19 4.08 1.08
N SER A 160 7.21 3.58 0.34
CA SER A 160 6.86 2.16 0.30
C SER A 160 8.04 1.29 -0.15
N ALA A 161 8.82 1.75 -1.13
CA ALA A 161 10.03 1.05 -1.54
C ALA A 161 11.07 0.99 -0.40
N VAL A 162 11.34 2.11 0.28
CA VAL A 162 12.27 2.15 1.41
C VAL A 162 11.82 1.23 2.54
N ASP A 163 10.55 1.27 2.92
CA ASP A 163 10.01 0.42 3.99
C ASP A 163 10.16 -1.08 3.64
N THR A 164 9.88 -1.45 2.39
CA THR A 164 10.09 -2.83 1.92
C THR A 164 11.55 -3.22 2.01
N TYR A 165 12.46 -2.33 1.63
CA TYR A 165 13.90 -2.62 1.71
C TYR A 165 14.39 -2.78 3.14
N LEU A 166 13.97 -1.91 4.04
CA LEU A 166 14.37 -1.98 5.44
C LEU A 166 13.84 -3.25 6.10
N SER A 167 12.55 -3.53 5.97
CA SER A 167 11.92 -4.68 6.63
C SER A 167 12.35 -6.02 6.02
N SER A 168 12.36 -6.13 4.69
CA SER A 168 12.60 -7.43 4.03
C SER A 168 14.09 -7.74 3.87
N PHE A 169 14.92 -6.74 3.62
CA PHE A 169 16.31 -6.99 3.28
C PHE A 169 17.29 -6.60 4.39
N VAL A 170 17.11 -5.49 5.09
CA VAL A 170 18.02 -5.11 6.18
C VAL A 170 17.73 -5.95 7.42
N GLU A 171 16.51 -5.87 7.94
CA GLU A 171 16.10 -6.61 9.13
C GLU A 171 15.95 -8.11 8.85
N GLY A 172 15.32 -8.49 7.73
CA GLY A 172 15.11 -9.87 7.35
C GLY A 172 16.42 -10.64 7.15
N ILE A 173 17.39 -10.07 6.41
CA ILE A 173 18.68 -10.73 6.19
C ILE A 173 19.41 -10.90 7.52
N SER A 174 19.45 -9.85 8.36
CA SER A 174 20.09 -9.91 9.67
C SER A 174 19.48 -11.03 10.55
N THR A 175 18.16 -11.19 10.51
CA THR A 175 17.45 -12.24 11.28
C THR A 175 17.82 -13.65 10.82
N TYR A 176 18.06 -13.84 9.51
CA TYR A 176 18.36 -15.16 8.94
C TYR A 176 19.86 -15.47 8.85
N THR A 177 20.73 -14.52 9.16
CA THR A 177 22.17 -14.77 9.25
C THR A 177 22.46 -15.64 10.46
N LYS A 178 23.10 -16.79 10.22
CA LYS A 178 23.47 -17.75 11.26
C LYS A 178 24.69 -17.30 12.05
N GLN A 179 24.99 -18.00 13.15
CA GLN A 179 26.17 -17.74 13.98
C GLN A 179 27.51 -17.88 13.23
N ASP A 180 27.51 -18.65 12.12
CA ASP A 180 28.66 -18.78 11.21
C ASP A 180 28.84 -17.59 10.26
N GLY A 181 28.02 -16.53 10.39
CA GLY A 181 28.02 -15.36 9.53
C GLY A 181 27.50 -15.61 8.12
N LYS A 182 26.86 -16.76 7.86
CA LYS A 182 26.38 -17.15 6.55
C LYS A 182 24.86 -17.16 6.48
N LEU A 183 24.37 -16.96 5.26
CA LEU A 183 22.96 -17.04 4.94
C LEU A 183 22.65 -18.39 4.28
N HIS A 184 21.75 -19.15 4.89
CA HIS A 184 21.33 -20.48 4.43
C HIS A 184 19.92 -20.41 3.86
N VAL A 185 19.81 -20.34 2.55
CA VAL A 185 18.53 -20.25 1.82
C VAL A 185 17.89 -21.62 1.71
N ARG A 186 16.57 -21.71 1.93
CA ARG A 186 15.79 -22.91 1.67
C ARG A 186 15.07 -22.79 0.35
N LEU A 187 15.26 -23.75 -0.53
CA LEU A 187 14.54 -23.89 -1.80
C LEU A 187 13.51 -25.01 -1.69
N LEU A 188 12.24 -24.67 -1.88
CA LEU A 188 11.11 -25.58 -1.78
C LEU A 188 10.62 -25.96 -3.17
N GLN A 189 10.71 -27.24 -3.53
CA GLN A 189 10.38 -27.74 -4.86
C GLN A 189 8.88 -27.96 -5.12
N HIS A 190 8.11 -28.12 -4.04
CA HIS A 190 6.71 -28.55 -4.08
C HIS A 190 5.69 -27.41 -3.92
N ARG A 191 6.14 -26.16 -3.82
CA ARG A 191 5.27 -25.01 -3.43
C ARG A 191 4.60 -24.33 -4.61
N THR A 192 5.08 -24.52 -5.84
CA THR A 192 4.55 -23.84 -7.02
C THR A 192 3.86 -24.82 -7.97
N ALA A 193 2.70 -24.44 -8.51
CA ALA A 193 2.00 -25.24 -9.50
C ALA A 193 2.77 -25.40 -10.82
N THR A 194 3.70 -24.47 -11.10
CA THR A 194 4.51 -24.44 -12.33
C THR A 194 5.82 -25.25 -12.24
N GLY A 195 6.10 -25.91 -11.11
CA GLY A 195 7.36 -26.62 -10.87
C GLY A 195 8.58 -25.73 -10.61
N ARG A 196 8.41 -24.42 -10.50
CA ARG A 196 9.49 -23.49 -10.10
C ARG A 196 9.86 -23.69 -8.63
N PHE A 197 11.12 -23.44 -8.27
CA PHE A 197 11.51 -23.34 -6.87
C PHE A 197 10.84 -22.12 -6.20
N SER A 198 10.46 -22.30 -4.93
CA SER A 198 10.05 -21.22 -4.05
C SER A 198 11.10 -21.04 -2.97
N GLY A 199 11.63 -19.83 -2.81
CA GLY A 199 12.59 -19.52 -1.75
C GLY A 199 11.88 -19.23 -0.42
N ALA A 200 12.49 -19.69 0.67
CA ALA A 200 12.04 -19.40 2.05
C ALA A 200 13.24 -19.22 2.99
N ASP A 201 13.03 -18.51 4.06
CA ASP A 201 13.88 -18.37 5.22
C ASP A 201 15.38 -18.04 4.96
N PRO A 202 15.70 -16.97 4.23
CA PRO A 202 14.90 -15.94 3.58
C PRO A 202 14.58 -16.26 2.12
N ASN A 203 13.54 -15.59 1.55
CA ASN A 203 13.25 -15.71 0.12
C ASN A 203 14.22 -14.83 -0.70
N MET A 204 15.30 -15.43 -1.19
CA MET A 204 16.31 -14.74 -2.00
C MET A 204 15.92 -14.57 -3.46
N GLN A 205 14.84 -15.23 -3.94
CA GLN A 205 14.38 -15.09 -5.32
C GLN A 205 13.72 -13.73 -5.58
N ASN A 206 13.25 -13.06 -4.54
CA ASN A 206 12.61 -11.74 -4.63
C ASN A 206 13.59 -10.57 -4.47
N MET A 207 14.89 -10.81 -4.65
CA MET A 207 15.91 -9.77 -4.57
C MET A 207 15.65 -8.69 -5.63
N PRO A 208 15.63 -7.39 -5.22
CA PRO A 208 15.35 -6.31 -6.15
C PRO A 208 16.42 -6.22 -7.23
N ARG A 209 15.96 -6.02 -8.47
CA ARG A 209 16.82 -5.73 -9.61
C ARG A 209 17.11 -4.23 -9.62
N GLY A 210 18.38 -3.83 -9.72
CA GLY A 210 18.80 -2.49 -10.07
C GLY A 210 19.13 -1.52 -8.94
N GLY A 211 19.56 -0.35 -9.37
CA GLY A 211 20.49 0.58 -8.77
C GLY A 211 20.06 1.43 -7.58
N THR A 212 18.80 1.50 -7.19
CA THR A 212 18.39 2.42 -6.13
C THR A 212 18.90 1.97 -4.76
N PHE A 213 18.86 0.66 -4.50
CA PHE A 213 19.38 0.05 -3.27
C PHE A 213 20.16 -1.21 -3.66
N PRO A 214 21.49 -1.18 -3.61
CA PRO A 214 22.33 -2.28 -4.09
C PRO A 214 22.40 -3.44 -3.10
N VAL A 215 21.24 -3.99 -2.68
CA VAL A 215 21.17 -5.08 -1.68
C VAL A 215 21.99 -6.30 -2.08
N LYS A 216 22.05 -6.62 -3.37
CA LYS A 216 22.85 -7.77 -3.88
C LYS A 216 24.34 -7.64 -3.53
N LYS A 217 24.87 -6.43 -3.35
CA LYS A 217 26.29 -6.20 -3.05
C LYS A 217 26.72 -6.64 -1.64
N VAL A 218 25.76 -6.88 -0.73
CA VAL A 218 26.08 -7.39 0.62
C VAL A 218 26.38 -8.89 0.62
N PHE A 219 26.00 -9.60 -0.47
CA PHE A 219 26.27 -11.02 -0.59
C PHE A 219 27.63 -11.25 -1.23
N VAL A 220 28.48 -11.88 -0.50
CA VAL A 220 29.86 -12.23 -0.93
C VAL A 220 30.06 -13.73 -0.92
N SER A 221 31.03 -14.20 -1.67
CA SER A 221 31.41 -15.59 -1.63
C SER A 221 31.88 -16.01 -0.23
N ARG A 222 31.52 -17.22 0.18
CA ARG A 222 32.06 -17.86 1.41
C ARG A 222 33.52 -18.25 1.30
N PHE A 223 34.06 -18.29 0.08
CA PHE A 223 35.45 -18.65 -0.18
C PHE A 223 36.29 -17.38 -0.27
N ASP A 224 37.47 -17.39 0.33
CA ASP A 224 38.40 -16.27 0.24
C ASP A 224 38.81 -16.02 -1.22
N GLY A 225 38.74 -14.75 -1.67
CA GLY A 225 38.94 -14.37 -3.08
C GLY A 225 37.88 -14.86 -4.07
N GLY A 226 36.88 -15.58 -3.57
CA GLY A 226 35.78 -16.11 -4.41
C GLY A 226 34.85 -15.03 -4.93
N LYS A 227 34.13 -15.34 -6.01
CA LYS A 227 33.15 -14.46 -6.64
C LYS A 227 31.77 -15.11 -6.63
N VAL A 228 30.74 -14.28 -6.59
CA VAL A 228 29.35 -14.68 -6.85
C VAL A 228 29.04 -14.36 -8.31
N MET A 229 28.61 -15.36 -9.06
CA MET A 229 28.19 -15.22 -10.45
C MET A 229 26.65 -15.28 -10.52
N GLU A 230 26.06 -14.39 -11.30
CA GLU A 230 24.63 -14.39 -11.62
C GLU A 230 24.48 -14.60 -13.12
N ALA A 231 23.73 -15.62 -13.52
CA ALA A 231 23.40 -15.89 -14.90
C ALA A 231 21.90 -16.19 -15.01
N ASP A 232 21.25 -15.62 -16.00
CA ASP A 232 19.82 -15.81 -16.28
C ASP A 232 19.59 -15.98 -17.77
N PHE A 233 18.65 -16.82 -18.15
CA PHE A 233 18.28 -17.01 -19.55
C PHE A 233 17.43 -15.81 -20.03
N ALA A 234 17.81 -15.23 -21.14
CA ALA A 234 17.00 -14.19 -21.77
C ALA A 234 15.74 -14.80 -22.40
N GLN A 235 14.57 -14.33 -21.94
CA GLN A 235 13.27 -14.67 -22.54
C GLN A 235 13.00 -16.18 -22.69
N LEU A 236 13.46 -17.01 -21.76
CA LEU A 236 13.39 -18.47 -21.87
C LEU A 236 11.97 -18.99 -22.18
N GLU A 237 10.95 -18.44 -21.55
CA GLU A 237 9.56 -18.86 -21.71
C GLU A 237 9.07 -18.59 -23.14
N PHE A 238 9.37 -17.41 -23.69
CA PHE A 238 9.01 -17.04 -25.06
C PHE A 238 9.79 -17.89 -26.09
N ARG A 239 11.09 -18.14 -25.85
CA ARG A 239 11.91 -19.02 -26.68
C ARG A 239 11.34 -20.44 -26.75
N THR A 240 10.94 -20.95 -25.58
CA THR A 240 10.35 -22.31 -25.52
C THR A 240 9.00 -22.35 -26.23
N ALA A 241 8.16 -21.31 -26.06
CA ALA A 241 6.87 -21.20 -26.73
C ALA A 241 7.03 -21.12 -28.27
N ALA A 242 7.96 -20.31 -28.78
CA ALA A 242 8.27 -20.19 -30.19
C ALA A 242 8.74 -21.55 -30.78
N TYR A 243 9.62 -22.24 -30.06
CA TYR A 243 10.09 -23.55 -30.47
C TYR A 243 8.98 -24.60 -30.51
N LEU A 244 8.12 -24.65 -29.49
CA LEU A 244 7.02 -25.61 -29.39
C LEU A 244 5.89 -25.33 -30.37
N SER A 245 5.59 -24.06 -30.65
CA SER A 245 4.56 -23.67 -31.63
C SER A 245 5.01 -23.82 -33.07
N GLN A 246 6.32 -23.87 -33.32
CA GLN A 246 6.91 -23.82 -34.66
C GLN A 246 6.50 -22.56 -35.44
N ASP A 247 6.22 -21.47 -34.74
CA ASP A 247 5.89 -20.17 -35.33
C ASP A 247 7.17 -19.56 -35.92
N GLU A 248 7.23 -19.44 -37.24
CA GLU A 248 8.41 -18.95 -37.95
C GLU A 248 8.74 -17.51 -37.57
N VAL A 249 7.73 -16.66 -37.38
CA VAL A 249 7.92 -15.26 -36.99
C VAL A 249 8.49 -15.15 -35.56
N ALA A 250 7.93 -15.92 -34.65
CA ALA A 250 8.41 -15.93 -33.25
C ALA A 250 9.84 -16.50 -33.17
N ILE A 251 10.18 -17.52 -34.00
CA ILE A 251 11.53 -18.10 -34.06
C ILE A 251 12.53 -17.06 -34.61
N GLU A 252 12.15 -16.33 -35.65
CA GLU A 252 13.00 -15.29 -36.24
C GLU A 252 13.25 -14.15 -35.24
N GLU A 253 12.21 -13.64 -34.57
CA GLU A 253 12.30 -12.59 -33.54
C GLU A 253 13.26 -12.99 -32.41
N VAL A 254 13.10 -14.21 -31.90
CA VAL A 254 13.96 -14.77 -30.86
C VAL A 254 15.42 -14.93 -31.29
N SER A 255 15.64 -15.30 -32.55
CA SER A 255 16.97 -15.53 -33.11
C SER A 255 17.72 -14.22 -33.36
N THR A 256 17.01 -13.18 -33.73
CA THR A 256 17.58 -11.83 -34.00
C THR A 256 17.80 -11.02 -32.74
N GLY A 257 17.34 -11.50 -31.57
CA GLY A 257 17.43 -10.77 -30.29
C GLY A 257 16.41 -9.64 -30.16
N PHE A 258 15.33 -9.71 -30.92
CA PHE A 258 14.23 -8.74 -30.87
C PHE A 258 13.57 -8.71 -29.48
N ASP A 259 13.29 -7.52 -28.95
CA ASP A 259 12.61 -7.37 -27.66
C ASP A 259 11.09 -7.33 -27.86
N VAL A 260 10.48 -8.51 -27.85
CA VAL A 260 9.03 -8.69 -28.01
C VAL A 260 8.22 -7.93 -26.98
N HIS A 261 8.74 -7.78 -25.76
CA HIS A 261 8.03 -7.06 -24.70
C HIS A 261 7.97 -5.55 -24.95
N SER A 262 9.04 -4.97 -25.46
CA SER A 262 9.06 -3.56 -25.85
C SER A 262 8.18 -3.27 -27.06
N TYR A 263 8.03 -4.23 -27.96
CA TYR A 263 7.20 -4.08 -29.15
C TYR A 263 5.69 -4.17 -28.84
N THR A 264 5.32 -5.03 -27.87
CA THR A 264 3.91 -5.23 -27.48
C THR A 264 3.39 -4.22 -26.44
N ALA A 265 4.25 -3.40 -25.85
CA ALA A 265 3.92 -2.40 -24.84
C ALA A 265 3.51 -1.05 -25.45
#